data_078cc0c59eb1c10c684fc75a6024f1c3
#
_entry.id   078cc0c59eb1c10c684fc75a6024f1c3
#
_cell.length_a   1.000
_cell.length_b   1.000
_cell.length_c   1.000
_cell.angle_alpha   90.00
_cell.angle_beta   90.00
_cell.angle_gamma   90.00
#
_symmetry.space_group_name_H-M   'P 1'
#
loop_
_entity.id
_entity.type
_entity.pdbx_description
1 polymer ?
#
loop_
_entity_poly.entity_id
_entity_poly.type
_entity_poly.pdbx_seq_one_letter_code
_entity_poly.pdbx_strand_id
1 'polypeptide(L)'
;MRLFLVILLCLGLATCTSHIPQAQILSPADASLAGHHSFELIDPQSSLEGEAPFPERYRQLPQLLRHGLSARGYHESQQPQLHLYYWLAVQDSPLMFKVDTPPPNALGPYQAIHRLRDETGTLRLRLTDLDERILWEGVISTGLSPARDSAELLERAVQVLTEQIPQATP
;
A
#
# COMPACT_ATOMS: atom_id res chain seq x y z
N MET A 1 -42.90 19.84 14.28
CA MET A 1 -42.53 19.38 12.95
C MET A 1 -41.16 19.89 12.46
N ARG A 2 -40.79 21.16 12.63
CA ARG A 2 -39.47 21.69 12.19
C ARG A 2 -38.27 21.06 12.88
N LEU A 3 -38.37 20.73 14.16
CA LEU A 3 -37.31 20.09 14.94
C LEU A 3 -37.01 18.64 14.48
N PHE A 4 -38.05 17.91 14.08
CA PHE A 4 -37.94 16.54 13.58
C PHE A 4 -37.23 16.48 12.21
N LEU A 5 -37.44 17.50 11.39
CA LEU A 5 -36.79 17.59 10.06
C LEU A 5 -35.29 17.86 10.16
N VAL A 6 -34.88 18.65 11.16
CA VAL A 6 -33.45 18.93 11.41
C VAL A 6 -32.72 17.69 11.95
N ILE A 7 -33.35 16.93 12.81
CA ILE A 7 -32.78 15.68 13.36
C ILE A 7 -32.63 14.62 12.24
N LEU A 8 -33.60 14.54 11.34
CA LEU A 8 -33.55 13.60 10.21
C LEU A 8 -32.44 13.97 9.21
N LEU A 9 -32.15 15.28 9.03
CA LEU A 9 -31.09 15.76 8.16
C LEU A 9 -29.68 15.47 8.71
N CYS A 10 -29.53 15.48 10.05
CA CYS A 10 -28.24 15.17 10.69
C CYS A 10 -27.89 13.66 10.67
N LEU A 11 -28.87 12.77 10.58
CA LEU A 11 -28.66 11.33 10.49
C LEU A 11 -28.21 10.85 9.10
N GLY A 12 -28.36 11.68 8.06
CA GLY A 12 -27.97 11.37 6.67
C GLY A 12 -26.47 11.53 6.39
N LEU A 13 -25.67 12.06 7.32
CA LEU A 13 -24.24 12.28 7.16
C LEU A 13 -23.38 11.14 7.75
N ALA A 14 -23.92 9.93 7.88
CA ALA A 14 -23.11 8.74 8.09
C ALA A 14 -22.26 8.50 6.83
N THR A 15 -21.20 9.29 6.70
CA THR A 15 -20.16 9.14 5.68
C THR A 15 -19.58 7.75 5.81
N CYS A 16 -19.69 6.95 4.75
CA CYS A 16 -18.87 5.77 4.58
C CYS A 16 -17.41 6.21 4.75
N THR A 17 -16.81 5.94 5.89
CA THR A 17 -15.37 6.06 6.07
C THR A 17 -14.73 4.97 5.23
N SER A 18 -14.47 5.28 3.94
CA SER A 18 -13.58 4.46 3.14
C SER A 18 -12.24 4.45 3.88
N HIS A 19 -11.82 3.26 4.29
CA HIS A 19 -10.52 3.09 4.96
C HIS A 19 -9.44 3.49 3.95
N ILE A 20 -8.93 4.70 4.11
CA ILE A 20 -7.82 5.20 3.27
C ILE A 20 -6.59 4.46 3.75
N PRO A 21 -5.91 3.70 2.90
CA PRO A 21 -4.67 3.03 3.27
C PRO A 21 -3.66 4.09 3.73
N GLN A 22 -3.06 3.87 4.91
CA GLN A 22 -2.05 4.77 5.46
C GLN A 22 -0.67 4.29 5.08
N ALA A 23 0.13 5.17 4.47
CA ALA A 23 1.53 4.91 4.23
C ALA A 23 2.33 5.02 5.54
N GLN A 24 3.26 4.09 5.74
CA GLN A 24 4.23 4.13 6.82
C GLN A 24 5.59 4.45 6.22
N ILE A 25 6.22 5.52 6.67
CA ILE A 25 7.56 5.91 6.27
C ILE A 25 8.55 5.15 7.15
N LEU A 26 9.37 4.30 6.54
CA LEU A 26 10.40 3.50 7.19
C LEU A 26 11.71 4.28 7.30
N SER A 27 12.05 5.04 6.25
CA SER A 27 13.19 5.95 6.22
C SER A 27 12.72 7.30 5.67
N PRO A 28 12.74 8.37 6.47
CA PRO A 28 12.37 9.71 5.99
C PRO A 28 13.35 10.19 4.93
N ALA A 29 12.91 11.16 4.12
CA ALA A 29 13.72 11.70 3.05
C ALA A 29 15.03 12.29 3.57
N ASP A 30 16.14 11.82 3.03
CA ASP A 30 17.48 12.38 3.29
C ASP A 30 17.61 13.72 2.53
N ALA A 31 18.35 14.66 3.11
CA ALA A 31 18.59 15.97 2.49
C ALA A 31 19.32 15.86 1.14
N SER A 32 20.09 14.80 0.92
CA SER A 32 20.80 14.54 -0.34
C SER A 32 19.87 14.17 -1.48
N LEU A 33 18.59 13.87 -1.22
CA LEU A 33 17.60 13.66 -2.28
C LEU A 33 17.32 14.96 -3.08
N ALA A 34 17.55 16.13 -2.47
CA ALA A 34 17.38 17.41 -3.14
C ALA A 34 18.33 17.54 -4.34
N GLY A 35 17.81 18.03 -5.46
CA GLY A 35 18.55 18.18 -6.71
C GLY A 35 18.62 16.93 -7.60
N HIS A 36 18.04 15.80 -7.16
CA HIS A 36 17.89 14.62 -7.99
C HIS A 36 16.51 14.62 -8.67
N HIS A 37 16.49 14.34 -9.97
CA HIS A 37 15.24 14.36 -10.77
C HIS A 37 15.07 13.14 -11.66
N SER A 38 16.11 12.33 -11.83
CA SER A 38 16.08 11.19 -12.74
C SER A 38 16.23 9.88 -11.97
N PHE A 39 15.45 8.88 -12.38
CA PHE A 39 15.45 7.57 -11.75
C PHE A 39 15.44 6.44 -12.76
N GLU A 40 15.79 5.24 -12.29
CA GLU A 40 15.57 3.97 -12.93
C GLU A 40 14.72 3.08 -12.03
N LEU A 41 13.76 2.36 -12.63
CA LEU A 41 12.97 1.36 -11.90
C LEU A 41 13.74 0.05 -11.81
N ILE A 42 13.97 -0.43 -10.61
CA ILE A 42 14.61 -1.71 -10.33
C ILE A 42 13.57 -2.68 -9.76
N ASP A 43 13.41 -3.81 -10.43
CA ASP A 43 12.53 -4.89 -9.98
C ASP A 43 13.33 -6.03 -9.34
N PRO A 44 13.48 -6.04 -8.01
CA PRO A 44 14.22 -7.11 -7.34
C PRO A 44 13.48 -8.44 -7.35
N GLN A 45 12.15 -8.44 -7.54
CA GLN A 45 11.37 -9.68 -7.59
C GLN A 45 11.55 -10.43 -8.91
N SER A 46 11.98 -9.75 -9.99
CA SER A 46 12.26 -10.40 -11.27
C SER A 46 13.40 -11.44 -11.19
N SER A 47 14.27 -11.32 -10.21
CA SER A 47 15.40 -12.24 -9.97
C SER A 47 15.08 -13.36 -8.96
N LEU A 48 13.89 -13.34 -8.34
CA LEU A 48 13.48 -14.38 -7.40
C LEU A 48 12.81 -15.54 -8.14
N GLU A 49 13.10 -16.77 -7.72
CA GLU A 49 12.38 -17.93 -8.20
C GLU A 49 10.96 -17.94 -7.63
N GLY A 50 9.96 -17.98 -8.52
CA GLY A 50 8.56 -18.03 -8.16
C GLY A 50 7.71 -16.96 -8.86
N GLU A 51 6.40 -17.11 -8.76
CA GLU A 51 5.47 -16.15 -9.32
C GLU A 51 5.25 -15.01 -8.32
N ALA A 52 5.30 -13.76 -8.81
CA ALA A 52 4.99 -12.61 -7.97
C ALA A 52 3.54 -12.69 -7.46
N PRO A 53 3.26 -12.31 -6.22
CA PRO A 53 1.90 -12.23 -5.72
C PRO A 53 1.11 -11.23 -6.57
N PHE A 54 -0.13 -11.58 -6.91
CA PHE A 54 -1.00 -10.76 -7.78
C PHE A 54 -0.33 -10.42 -9.12
N PRO A 55 0.03 -11.40 -9.98
CA PRO A 55 0.90 -11.19 -11.14
C PRO A 55 0.34 -10.17 -12.12
N GLU A 56 -1.00 -10.09 -12.29
CA GLU A 56 -1.63 -9.08 -13.12
C GLU A 56 -1.43 -7.66 -12.57
N ARG A 57 -1.46 -7.49 -11.26
CA ARG A 57 -1.26 -6.20 -10.58
C ARG A 57 0.21 -5.84 -10.56
N TYR A 58 1.07 -6.82 -10.35
CA TYR A 58 2.52 -6.62 -10.40
C TYR A 58 2.99 -6.05 -11.74
N ARG A 59 2.46 -6.55 -12.85
CA ARG A 59 2.76 -6.04 -14.20
C ARG A 59 2.32 -4.59 -14.43
N GLN A 60 1.36 -4.09 -13.67
CA GLN A 60 0.88 -2.69 -13.78
C GLN A 60 1.75 -1.71 -12.97
N LEU A 61 2.50 -2.20 -11.97
CA LEU A 61 3.28 -1.36 -11.05
C LEU A 61 4.25 -0.40 -11.76
N PRO A 62 5.08 -0.82 -12.74
CA PRO A 62 6.03 0.08 -13.37
C PRO A 62 5.36 1.30 -13.99
N GLN A 63 4.21 1.11 -14.65
CA GLN A 63 3.49 2.22 -15.28
C GLN A 63 2.89 3.17 -14.23
N LEU A 64 2.30 2.64 -13.17
CA LEU A 64 1.73 3.43 -12.08
C LEU A 64 2.81 4.23 -11.35
N LEU A 65 3.97 3.63 -11.10
CA LEU A 65 5.11 4.27 -10.45
C LEU A 65 5.69 5.41 -11.29
N ARG A 66 5.86 5.19 -12.62
CA ARG A 66 6.27 6.25 -13.54
C ARG A 66 5.32 7.44 -13.49
N HIS A 67 4.02 7.17 -13.50
CA HIS A 67 3.01 8.22 -13.43
C HIS A 67 3.08 8.97 -12.09
N GLY A 68 3.11 8.25 -10.96
CA GLY A 68 3.18 8.86 -9.63
C GLY A 68 4.44 9.70 -9.42
N LEU A 69 5.61 9.20 -9.85
CA LEU A 69 6.87 9.94 -9.76
C LEU A 69 6.93 11.13 -10.70
N SER A 70 6.38 11.00 -11.92
CA SER A 70 6.29 12.13 -12.86
C SER A 70 5.47 13.28 -12.27
N ALA A 71 4.38 12.98 -11.57
CA ALA A 71 3.59 13.99 -10.85
C ALA A 71 4.37 14.67 -9.71
N ARG A 72 5.47 14.04 -9.24
CA ARG A 72 6.41 14.60 -8.25
C ARG A 72 7.62 15.30 -8.87
N GLY A 73 7.70 15.40 -10.21
CA GLY A 73 8.78 16.05 -10.92
C GLY A 73 9.98 15.16 -11.27
N TYR A 74 9.88 13.85 -11.00
CA TYR A 74 10.92 12.89 -11.40
C TYR A 74 10.64 12.35 -12.80
N HIS A 75 11.69 11.96 -13.53
CA HIS A 75 11.59 11.32 -14.84
C HIS A 75 12.50 10.09 -14.93
N GLU A 76 12.04 9.07 -15.63
CA GLU A 76 12.87 7.89 -15.89
C GLU A 76 13.98 8.21 -16.89
N SER A 77 15.17 7.68 -16.67
CA SER A 77 16.37 7.96 -17.48
C SER A 77 17.25 6.73 -17.63
N GLN A 78 17.93 6.63 -18.77
CA GLN A 78 19.01 5.64 -18.98
C GLN A 78 20.31 6.02 -18.25
N GLN A 79 20.41 7.28 -17.81
CA GLN A 79 21.50 7.77 -16.96
C GLN A 79 20.85 8.29 -15.67
N PRO A 80 20.38 7.39 -14.81
CA PRO A 80 19.64 7.76 -13.61
C PRO A 80 20.57 8.39 -12.56
N GLN A 81 20.00 9.19 -11.69
CA GLN A 81 20.63 9.68 -10.47
C GLN A 81 20.17 8.87 -9.25
N LEU A 82 19.04 8.18 -9.39
CA LEU A 82 18.38 7.42 -8.33
C LEU A 82 17.97 6.05 -8.85
N HIS A 83 17.98 5.04 -7.98
CA HIS A 83 17.31 3.78 -8.18
C HIS A 83 16.00 3.74 -7.36
N LEU A 84 14.87 3.40 -8.00
CA LEU A 84 13.63 3.10 -7.31
C LEU A 84 13.38 1.60 -7.31
N TYR A 85 13.53 1.00 -6.15
CA TYR A 85 13.17 -0.40 -5.89
C TYR A 85 11.71 -0.50 -5.48
N TYR A 86 11.01 -1.53 -5.98
CA TYR A 86 9.63 -1.78 -5.61
C TYR A 86 9.36 -3.25 -5.36
N TRP A 87 8.56 -3.55 -4.36
CA TRP A 87 8.14 -4.90 -3.99
C TRP A 87 6.64 -4.92 -3.72
N LEU A 88 5.98 -5.93 -4.26
CA LEU A 88 4.63 -6.29 -3.86
C LEU A 88 4.70 -7.63 -3.13
N ALA A 89 4.44 -7.65 -1.86
CA ALA A 89 4.47 -8.83 -1.01
C ALA A 89 3.08 -9.13 -0.46
N VAL A 90 2.88 -10.38 -0.06
CA VAL A 90 1.70 -10.79 0.71
C VAL A 90 2.13 -10.90 2.16
N GLN A 91 1.43 -10.22 3.04
CA GLN A 91 1.63 -10.34 4.47
C GLN A 91 0.49 -11.18 5.06
N ASP A 92 0.84 -12.33 5.65
CA ASP A 92 -0.08 -13.12 6.45
C ASP A 92 -0.44 -12.34 7.73
N SER A 93 -1.62 -11.73 7.77
CA SER A 93 -2.18 -11.18 9.02
C SER A 93 -3.15 -12.19 9.60
N PRO A 94 -2.82 -12.85 10.73
CA PRO A 94 -3.77 -13.71 11.39
C PRO A 94 -4.87 -12.85 12.04
N LEU A 95 -6.05 -12.81 11.42
CA LEU A 95 -7.25 -12.29 12.07
C LEU A 95 -7.76 -13.34 13.05
N MET A 96 -7.61 -13.07 14.33
CA MET A 96 -8.20 -13.89 15.37
C MET A 96 -9.60 -13.34 15.72
N PHE A 97 -10.64 -14.02 15.23
CA PHE A 97 -12.01 -13.77 15.70
C PHE A 97 -12.30 -14.66 16.89
N LYS A 98 -12.61 -14.03 18.01
CA LYS A 98 -13.17 -14.72 19.16
C LYS A 98 -14.68 -14.77 18.96
N VAL A 99 -15.19 -15.91 18.49
CA VAL A 99 -16.63 -16.12 18.38
C VAL A 99 -17.08 -16.81 19.65
N ASP A 100 -17.72 -16.07 20.55
CA ASP A 100 -18.42 -16.61 21.72
C ASP A 100 -19.80 -17.13 21.25
N THR A 101 -19.80 -18.30 20.62
CA THR A 101 -21.04 -19.01 20.30
C THR A 101 -21.28 -20.02 21.43
N PRO A 102 -22.39 -19.95 22.16
CA PRO A 102 -22.68 -20.96 23.16
C PRO A 102 -22.87 -22.33 22.49
N PRO A 103 -22.21 -23.38 23.01
CA PRO A 103 -22.32 -24.71 22.41
C PRO A 103 -23.74 -25.24 22.54
N PRO A 104 -24.22 -25.99 21.55
CA PRO A 104 -25.54 -26.61 21.60
C PRO A 104 -25.70 -27.68 22.68
N ASN A 105 -24.63 -28.09 23.34
CA ASN A 105 -24.60 -29.04 24.45
C ASN A 105 -23.69 -28.53 25.57
N ALA A 106 -24.13 -28.62 26.80
CA ALA A 106 -23.57 -28.04 28.02
C ALA A 106 -22.24 -28.66 28.54
N LEU A 107 -21.28 -28.91 27.68
CA LEU A 107 -19.95 -29.44 28.02
C LEU A 107 -18.83 -28.46 27.79
N GLY A 108 -18.95 -27.22 28.30
CA GLY A 108 -17.88 -26.23 28.37
C GLY A 108 -17.83 -25.24 27.21
N PRO A 109 -17.09 -24.15 27.37
CA PRO A 109 -16.99 -23.09 26.35
C PRO A 109 -16.21 -23.58 25.13
N TYR A 110 -16.90 -23.78 24.03
CA TYR A 110 -16.26 -24.09 22.75
C TYR A 110 -15.75 -22.79 22.11
N GLN A 111 -14.46 -22.55 22.15
CA GLN A 111 -13.83 -21.49 21.42
C GLN A 111 -13.47 -21.99 20.02
N ALA A 112 -14.32 -21.73 19.04
CA ALA A 112 -13.94 -21.93 17.64
C ALA A 112 -13.03 -20.76 17.21
N ILE A 113 -11.73 -20.99 17.21
CA ILE A 113 -10.77 -20.04 16.64
C ILE A 113 -10.76 -20.25 15.12
N HIS A 114 -11.56 -19.48 14.41
CA HIS A 114 -11.42 -19.40 12.96
C HIS A 114 -10.22 -18.49 12.64
N ARG A 115 -9.11 -19.10 12.28
CA ARG A 115 -7.99 -18.36 11.66
C ARG A 115 -8.35 -18.13 10.20
N LEU A 116 -8.99 -17.00 9.92
CA LEU A 116 -9.01 -16.47 8.56
C LEU A 116 -7.65 -15.83 8.32
N ARG A 117 -6.83 -16.44 7.46
CA ARG A 117 -5.65 -15.78 6.90
C ARG A 117 -6.16 -14.74 5.91
N ASP A 118 -6.18 -13.49 6.34
CA ASP A 118 -6.36 -12.38 5.41
C ASP A 118 -4.98 -12.03 4.87
N GLU A 119 -4.65 -12.65 3.73
CA GLU A 119 -3.43 -12.34 2.99
C GLU A 119 -3.58 -10.95 2.39
N THR A 120 -3.02 -9.95 3.04
CA THR A 120 -3.09 -8.56 2.58
C THR A 120 -1.84 -8.20 1.80
N GLY A 121 -2.02 -7.70 0.58
CA GLY A 121 -0.93 -7.19 -0.23
C GLY A 121 -0.27 -5.96 0.41
N THR A 122 1.04 -5.92 0.38
CA THR A 122 1.86 -4.80 0.87
C THR A 122 2.77 -4.32 -0.24
N LEU A 123 2.69 -3.01 -0.56
CA LEU A 123 3.60 -2.34 -1.48
C LEU A 123 4.69 -1.62 -0.69
N ARG A 124 5.95 -1.87 -1.04
CA ARG A 124 7.12 -1.20 -0.50
C ARG A 124 7.88 -0.51 -1.62
N LEU A 125 8.28 0.73 -1.39
CA LEU A 125 9.13 1.51 -2.29
C LEU A 125 10.37 1.98 -1.54
N ARG A 126 11.52 1.94 -2.23
CA ARG A 126 12.79 2.46 -1.71
C ARG A 126 13.49 3.25 -2.81
N LEU A 127 13.87 4.49 -2.49
CA LEU A 127 14.76 5.30 -3.30
C LEU A 127 16.17 5.24 -2.73
N THR A 128 17.14 4.96 -3.59
CA THR A 128 18.57 5.01 -3.25
C THR A 128 19.32 5.94 -4.21
N ASP A 129 20.51 6.35 -3.83
CA ASP A 129 21.51 6.86 -4.79
C ASP A 129 22.15 5.69 -5.56
N LEU A 130 23.13 6.01 -6.42
CA LEU A 130 23.85 5.02 -7.20
C LEU A 130 24.82 4.15 -6.37
N ASP A 131 25.15 4.57 -5.15
CA ASP A 131 25.94 3.84 -4.18
C ASP A 131 25.08 2.98 -3.24
N GLU A 132 23.80 2.77 -3.59
CA GLU A 132 22.81 1.97 -2.83
C GLU A 132 22.48 2.53 -1.43
N ARG A 133 22.83 3.78 -1.14
CA ARG A 133 22.43 4.43 0.10
C ARG A 133 20.95 4.78 0.06
N ILE A 134 20.21 4.39 1.07
CA ILE A 134 18.77 4.68 1.17
C ILE A 134 18.55 6.16 1.41
N LEU A 135 17.85 6.82 0.48
CA LEU A 135 17.47 8.23 0.56
C LEU A 135 16.01 8.41 1.03
N TRP A 136 15.16 7.43 0.78
CA TRP A 136 13.78 7.39 1.25
C TRP A 136 13.24 5.97 1.18
N GLU A 137 12.39 5.60 2.11
CA GLU A 137 11.71 4.30 2.08
C GLU A 137 10.34 4.38 2.74
N GLY A 138 9.36 3.77 2.09
CA GLY A 138 7.99 3.70 2.59
C GLY A 138 7.29 2.40 2.24
N VAL A 139 6.26 2.08 3.02
CA VAL A 139 5.43 0.89 2.87
C VAL A 139 3.96 1.24 3.08
N ILE A 140 3.09 0.55 2.35
CA ILE A 140 1.64 0.71 2.46
C ILE A 140 0.93 -0.63 2.27
N SER A 141 -0.14 -0.86 3.04
CA SER A 141 -1.07 -1.95 2.74
C SER A 141 -1.91 -1.58 1.52
N THR A 142 -1.89 -2.42 0.50
CA THR A 142 -2.66 -2.18 -0.73
C THR A 142 -4.15 -2.50 -0.58
N GLY A 143 -4.51 -3.30 0.41
CA GLY A 143 -5.84 -3.87 0.55
C GLY A 143 -6.14 -4.99 -0.46
N LEU A 144 -5.16 -5.38 -1.30
CA LEU A 144 -5.26 -6.55 -2.16
C LEU A 144 -5.29 -7.82 -1.32
N SER A 145 -6.10 -8.76 -1.75
CA SER A 145 -6.14 -10.12 -1.21
C SER A 145 -6.60 -11.06 -2.32
N PRO A 146 -6.44 -12.38 -2.19
CA PRO A 146 -6.97 -13.32 -3.18
C PRO A 146 -8.47 -13.15 -3.46
N ALA A 147 -9.24 -12.68 -2.46
CA ALA A 147 -10.66 -12.39 -2.59
C ALA A 147 -10.96 -10.97 -3.10
N ARG A 148 -9.97 -10.09 -3.14
CA ARG A 148 -10.10 -8.68 -3.51
C ARG A 148 -8.91 -8.23 -4.36
N ASP A 149 -8.84 -8.76 -5.57
CA ASP A 149 -7.86 -8.37 -6.58
C ASP A 149 -8.41 -7.23 -7.44
N SER A 150 -8.08 -5.97 -7.11
CA SER A 150 -8.58 -4.77 -7.77
C SER A 150 -7.44 -3.85 -8.21
N ALA A 151 -7.49 -3.41 -9.47
CA ALA A 151 -6.57 -2.41 -10.02
C ALA A 151 -6.64 -1.09 -9.24
N GLU A 152 -7.85 -0.67 -8.85
CA GLU A 152 -8.08 0.58 -8.11
C GLU A 152 -7.43 0.58 -6.74
N LEU A 153 -7.38 -0.57 -6.06
CA LEU A 153 -6.70 -0.70 -4.77
C LEU A 153 -5.20 -0.48 -4.93
N LEU A 154 -4.59 -1.09 -5.97
CA LEU A 154 -3.17 -0.90 -6.25
C LEU A 154 -2.87 0.54 -6.66
N GLU A 155 -3.65 1.12 -7.57
CA GLU A 155 -3.49 2.50 -8.04
C GLU A 155 -3.54 3.49 -6.87
N ARG A 156 -4.54 3.35 -5.98
CA ARG A 156 -4.66 4.17 -4.77
C ARG A 156 -3.46 4.02 -3.85
N ALA A 157 -2.99 2.79 -3.62
CA ALA A 157 -1.81 2.54 -2.79
C ALA A 157 -0.56 3.19 -3.39
N VAL A 158 -0.34 3.06 -4.69
CA VAL A 158 0.79 3.70 -5.39
C VAL A 158 0.68 5.22 -5.27
N GLN A 159 -0.49 5.80 -5.52
CA GLN A 159 -0.70 7.23 -5.41
C GLN A 159 -0.36 7.74 -3.99
N VAL A 160 -0.97 7.15 -2.95
CA VAL A 160 -0.75 7.56 -1.56
C VAL A 160 0.72 7.43 -1.17
N LEU A 161 1.40 6.36 -1.60
CA LEU A 161 2.79 6.13 -1.24
C LEU A 161 3.74 7.07 -1.98
N THR A 162 3.52 7.32 -3.29
CA THR A 162 4.34 8.25 -4.08
C THR A 162 4.15 9.71 -3.65
N GLU A 163 2.97 10.09 -3.15
CA GLU A 163 2.73 11.42 -2.57
C GLU A 163 3.60 11.70 -1.34
N GLN A 164 4.10 10.66 -0.65
CA GLN A 164 5.02 10.82 0.49
C GLN A 164 6.47 11.10 0.06
N ILE A 165 6.82 10.86 -1.19
CA ILE A 165 8.13 11.20 -1.73
C ILE A 165 8.20 12.72 -1.92
N PRO A 166 9.25 13.43 -1.46
CA PRO A 166 9.40 14.87 -1.71
C PRO A 166 9.30 15.21 -3.20
N GLN A 167 8.86 16.40 -3.53
CA GLN A 167 8.93 16.87 -4.91
C GLN A 167 10.38 17.08 -5.32
N ALA A 168 10.69 16.67 -6.55
CA ALA A 168 11.98 17.01 -7.13
C ALA A 168 12.09 18.54 -7.23
N THR A 169 13.14 19.08 -6.65
CA THR A 169 13.42 20.52 -6.69
C THR A 169 14.51 20.77 -7.73
N PRO A 170 14.34 21.79 -8.59
CA PRO A 170 15.33 22.13 -9.60
C PRO A 170 16.68 22.52 -9.03
#